data_432ce32780d3e0ab980342d455e2fc33
#
_entry.id   432ce32780d3e0ab980342d455e2fc33
#
_cell.length_a   1.000
_cell.length_b   1.000
_cell.length_c   1.000
_cell.angle_alpha   90.00
_cell.angle_beta   90.00
_cell.angle_gamma   90.00
#
_symmetry.space_group_name_H-M   'P 1'
#
loop_
_entity.id
_entity.type
_entity.pdbx_description
1 polymer ?
#
loop_
_entity_poly.entity_id
_entity_poly.type
_entity_poly.pdbx_seq_one_letter_code
_entity_poly.pdbx_strand_id
1 'polypeptide(L)'
;MQRRQPRADTVDDGEVARFSRLSGEWWDARGPMAALHKFNPVRLAYIRDRAAGHFHRDATRLDSLAGLRILDIGCGGGILAEPLARLGAAVVGVDPSDSNIAVARRHADQSQLTIDYRNSSAEALAAAGETFDVVLAMEVVEHVTDLNLFIDAAAALVKSGGLLFVATLNRTIKSFALAIVGAEYILRWLPRGTHQWDKFVTPNELEIAIEQSGLHITGETGVIYNFLADRWQLSSDMDVNYMVVAERPA
;
A
#
# COMPACT_ATOMS: atom_id res chain seq x y z
N MET A 1 -17.01 25.65 22.76
CA MET A 1 -15.91 24.78 22.29
C MET A 1 -16.40 23.33 22.39
N GLN A 2 -16.97 22.78 21.31
CA GLN A 2 -17.31 21.35 21.24
C GLN A 2 -16.01 20.57 21.16
N ARG A 3 -15.73 19.71 22.14
CA ARG A 3 -14.66 18.71 22.07
C ARG A 3 -15.06 17.76 20.93
N ARG A 4 -14.30 17.76 19.80
CA ARG A 4 -14.39 16.68 18.82
C ARG A 4 -14.15 15.37 19.58
N GLN A 5 -15.10 14.45 19.52
CA GLN A 5 -14.84 13.07 19.95
C GLN A 5 -13.66 12.55 19.10
N PRO A 6 -12.70 11.81 19.68
CA PRO A 6 -11.65 11.18 18.89
C PRO A 6 -12.31 10.34 17.81
N ARG A 7 -11.88 10.50 16.55
CA ARG A 7 -12.34 9.64 15.46
C ARG A 7 -11.95 8.20 15.76
N ALA A 8 -12.84 7.28 15.47
CA ALA A 8 -12.59 5.84 15.60
C ALA A 8 -11.73 5.30 14.44
N ASP A 9 -11.29 6.18 13.51
CA ASP A 9 -10.48 5.86 12.35
C ASP A 9 -9.31 6.85 12.19
N THR A 10 -8.31 6.45 11.38
CA THR A 10 -7.09 7.23 11.10
C THR A 10 -7.16 8.00 9.78
N VAL A 11 -8.32 8.04 9.14
CA VAL A 11 -8.53 8.68 7.85
C VAL A 11 -8.36 10.21 7.96
N ASP A 12 -7.48 10.78 7.14
CA ASP A 12 -7.29 12.22 6.97
C ASP A 12 -8.17 12.72 5.82
N ASP A 13 -9.24 13.47 6.15
CA ASP A 13 -10.18 14.00 5.15
C ASP A 13 -9.50 14.89 4.09
N GLY A 14 -8.41 15.58 4.45
CA GLY A 14 -7.64 16.41 3.54
C GLY A 14 -6.92 15.57 2.48
N GLU A 15 -6.32 14.46 2.91
CA GLU A 15 -5.68 13.51 2.02
C GLU A 15 -6.71 12.84 1.11
N VAL A 16 -7.84 12.35 1.66
CA VAL A 16 -8.94 11.79 0.88
C VAL A 16 -9.43 12.75 -0.19
N ALA A 17 -9.67 14.02 0.16
CA ALA A 17 -10.09 15.05 -0.79
C ALA A 17 -9.03 15.31 -1.87
N ARG A 18 -7.73 15.22 -1.53
CA ARG A 18 -6.62 15.39 -2.48
C ARG A 18 -6.60 14.25 -3.50
N PHE A 19 -6.60 12.99 -3.05
CA PHE A 19 -6.58 11.83 -3.94
C PHE A 19 -7.88 11.69 -4.74
N SER A 20 -9.03 12.06 -4.17
CA SER A 20 -10.30 12.09 -4.89
C SER A 20 -10.28 12.99 -6.13
N ARG A 21 -9.57 14.12 -6.08
CA ARG A 21 -9.41 15.01 -7.25
C ARG A 21 -8.60 14.38 -8.38
N LEU A 22 -7.75 13.41 -8.07
CA LEU A 22 -6.91 12.69 -9.04
C LEU A 22 -7.56 11.39 -9.53
N SER A 23 -8.79 11.10 -9.10
CA SER A 23 -9.43 9.79 -9.35
C SER A 23 -9.51 9.43 -10.85
N GLY A 24 -9.75 10.41 -11.73
CA GLY A 24 -9.77 10.19 -13.19
C GLY A 24 -8.42 9.83 -13.81
N GLU A 25 -7.31 10.05 -13.09
CA GLU A 25 -5.95 9.92 -13.62
C GLU A 25 -5.28 8.58 -13.22
N TRP A 26 -5.95 7.74 -12.41
CA TRP A 26 -5.34 6.52 -11.87
C TRP A 26 -4.76 5.60 -12.95
N TRP A 27 -5.43 5.48 -14.09
CA TRP A 27 -5.03 4.56 -15.17
C TRP A 27 -4.32 5.26 -16.35
N ASP A 28 -4.03 6.55 -16.24
CA ASP A 28 -3.15 7.24 -17.19
C ASP A 28 -1.67 6.98 -16.83
N ALA A 29 -1.05 6.03 -17.52
CA ALA A 29 0.35 5.67 -17.31
C ALA A 29 1.34 6.78 -17.74
N ARG A 30 0.88 7.89 -18.31
CA ARG A 30 1.69 9.09 -18.67
C ARG A 30 1.27 10.33 -17.88
N GLY A 31 0.23 10.21 -17.07
CA GLY A 31 -0.30 11.25 -16.21
C GLY A 31 0.36 11.32 -14.84
N PRO A 32 -0.30 11.95 -13.86
CA PRO A 32 0.20 12.09 -12.48
C PRO A 32 0.55 10.75 -11.78
N MET A 33 -0.05 9.63 -12.22
CA MET A 33 0.19 8.29 -11.66
C MET A 33 1.30 7.51 -12.38
N ALA A 34 2.00 8.11 -13.36
CA ALA A 34 3.05 7.45 -14.14
C ALA A 34 4.16 6.82 -13.27
N ALA A 35 4.57 7.51 -12.21
CA ALA A 35 5.58 7.01 -11.27
C ALA A 35 5.09 5.75 -10.56
N LEU A 36 3.81 5.72 -10.16
CA LEU A 36 3.19 4.58 -9.49
C LEU A 36 3.08 3.36 -10.44
N HIS A 37 2.71 3.58 -11.69
CA HIS A 37 2.70 2.53 -12.72
C HIS A 37 4.10 1.93 -12.94
N LYS A 38 5.15 2.75 -12.97
CA LYS A 38 6.54 2.26 -13.07
C LYS A 38 7.01 1.53 -11.81
N PHE A 39 6.52 1.93 -10.64
CA PHE A 39 6.88 1.33 -9.35
C PHE A 39 6.15 0.01 -9.09
N ASN A 40 4.93 -0.14 -9.56
CA ASN A 40 4.07 -1.28 -9.26
C ASN A 40 4.67 -2.66 -9.59
N PRO A 41 5.39 -2.87 -10.71
CA PRO A 41 5.97 -4.18 -11.04
C PRO A 41 6.93 -4.73 -9.98
N VAL A 42 7.78 -3.89 -9.38
CA VAL A 42 8.72 -4.35 -8.34
C VAL A 42 7.99 -4.69 -7.04
N ARG A 43 6.96 -3.89 -6.65
CA ARG A 43 6.11 -4.19 -5.49
C ARG A 43 5.36 -5.50 -5.67
N LEU A 44 4.69 -5.66 -6.82
CA LEU A 44 3.95 -6.88 -7.13
C LEU A 44 4.84 -8.12 -7.11
N ALA A 45 6.03 -8.05 -7.70
CA ALA A 45 6.99 -9.16 -7.69
C ALA A 45 7.41 -9.52 -6.27
N TYR A 46 7.74 -8.53 -5.44
CA TYR A 46 8.11 -8.75 -4.04
C TYR A 46 6.97 -9.40 -3.24
N ILE A 47 5.75 -8.85 -3.33
CA ILE A 47 4.56 -9.40 -2.65
C ILE A 47 4.30 -10.83 -3.10
N ARG A 48 4.27 -11.08 -4.43
CA ARG A 48 4.06 -12.42 -5.00
C ARG A 48 5.09 -13.41 -4.49
N ASP A 49 6.37 -13.08 -4.58
CA ASP A 49 7.45 -14.01 -4.27
C ASP A 49 7.48 -14.33 -2.76
N ARG A 50 7.28 -13.32 -1.91
CA ARG A 50 7.20 -13.50 -0.45
C ARG A 50 5.96 -14.28 -0.05
N ALA A 51 4.78 -13.94 -0.58
CA ALA A 51 3.53 -14.64 -0.26
C ALA A 51 3.55 -16.09 -0.80
N ALA A 52 3.98 -16.30 -2.04
CA ALA A 52 4.09 -17.65 -2.61
C ALA A 52 5.05 -18.52 -1.80
N GLY A 53 6.23 -18.01 -1.43
CA GLY A 53 7.18 -18.73 -0.58
C GLY A 53 6.60 -19.09 0.78
N HIS A 54 5.95 -18.12 1.46
CA HIS A 54 5.35 -18.31 2.78
C HIS A 54 4.23 -19.35 2.77
N PHE A 55 3.34 -19.29 1.77
CA PHE A 55 2.23 -20.26 1.64
C PHE A 55 2.58 -21.52 0.83
N HIS A 56 3.88 -21.82 0.64
CA HIS A 56 4.40 -22.99 -0.07
C HIS A 56 3.83 -23.17 -1.47
N ARG A 57 3.82 -22.08 -2.27
CA ARG A 57 3.33 -22.04 -3.64
C ARG A 57 4.46 -21.78 -4.62
N ASP A 58 4.26 -22.17 -5.87
CA ASP A 58 5.19 -21.88 -6.96
C ASP A 58 4.93 -20.47 -7.51
N ALA A 59 5.85 -19.53 -7.21
CA ALA A 59 5.76 -18.14 -7.66
C ALA A 59 5.84 -17.98 -9.19
N THR A 60 6.30 -19.00 -9.93
CA THR A 60 6.40 -18.97 -11.41
C THR A 60 5.07 -19.25 -12.11
N ARG A 61 4.07 -19.75 -11.40
CA ARG A 61 2.75 -20.01 -11.96
C ARG A 61 1.97 -18.71 -12.15
N LEU A 62 1.13 -18.69 -13.19
CA LEU A 62 0.23 -17.56 -13.46
C LEU A 62 -0.89 -17.43 -12.40
N ASP A 63 -1.18 -18.48 -11.65
CA ASP A 63 -2.14 -18.56 -10.57
C ASP A 63 -1.46 -18.73 -9.19
N SER A 64 -0.26 -18.18 -9.03
CA SER A 64 0.59 -18.33 -7.84
C SER A 64 -0.07 -17.91 -6.52
N LEU A 65 -1.08 -17.05 -6.56
CA LEU A 65 -1.83 -16.57 -5.40
C LEU A 65 -3.25 -17.14 -5.30
N ALA A 66 -3.58 -18.20 -6.10
CA ALA A 66 -4.92 -18.79 -6.16
C ALA A 66 -5.40 -19.25 -4.77
N GLY A 67 -6.62 -18.85 -4.38
CA GLY A 67 -7.25 -19.19 -3.11
C GLY A 67 -6.75 -18.40 -1.90
N LEU A 68 -5.77 -17.49 -2.03
CA LEU A 68 -5.45 -16.52 -0.99
C LEU A 68 -6.45 -15.38 -1.02
N ARG A 69 -6.95 -15.00 0.15
CA ARG A 69 -7.78 -13.80 0.34
C ARG A 69 -6.85 -12.63 0.69
N ILE A 70 -6.77 -11.65 -0.19
CA ILE A 70 -5.83 -10.51 -0.06
C ILE A 70 -6.62 -9.21 0.12
N LEU A 71 -6.23 -8.41 1.11
CA LEU A 71 -6.74 -7.06 1.32
C LEU A 71 -5.71 -6.04 0.82
N ASP A 72 -6.17 -5.09 0.00
CA ASP A 72 -5.40 -3.91 -0.44
C ASP A 72 -6.01 -2.67 0.23
N ILE A 73 -5.36 -2.18 1.30
CA ILE A 73 -5.78 -0.98 2.04
C ILE A 73 -5.26 0.25 1.31
N GLY A 74 -6.12 1.26 1.08
CA GLY A 74 -5.79 2.42 0.27
C GLY A 74 -5.62 2.05 -1.20
N CYS A 75 -6.47 1.17 -1.74
CA CYS A 75 -6.32 0.60 -3.07
C CYS A 75 -6.39 1.63 -4.22
N GLY A 76 -6.83 2.86 -3.95
CA GLY A 76 -6.99 3.90 -4.96
C GLY A 76 -7.83 3.44 -6.15
N GLY A 77 -7.30 3.61 -7.35
CA GLY A 77 -7.92 3.12 -8.60
C GLY A 77 -7.72 1.65 -8.91
N GLY A 78 -7.11 0.85 -8.00
CA GLY A 78 -6.96 -0.60 -8.16
C GLY A 78 -5.68 -1.06 -8.90
N ILE A 79 -4.68 -0.19 -9.05
CA ILE A 79 -3.44 -0.49 -9.81
C ILE A 79 -2.70 -1.73 -9.26
N LEU A 80 -2.73 -1.97 -7.95
CA LEU A 80 -2.11 -3.15 -7.33
C LEU A 80 -3.12 -4.31 -7.21
N ALA A 81 -4.37 -4.02 -6.89
CA ALA A 81 -5.41 -5.01 -6.69
C ALA A 81 -5.67 -5.87 -7.96
N GLU A 82 -5.70 -5.26 -9.15
CA GLU A 82 -5.96 -5.99 -10.39
C GLU A 82 -4.89 -7.03 -10.74
N PRO A 83 -3.58 -6.72 -10.76
CA PRO A 83 -2.57 -7.74 -11.03
C PRO A 83 -2.55 -8.87 -9.97
N LEU A 84 -2.89 -8.60 -8.71
CA LEU A 84 -3.05 -9.64 -7.69
C LEU A 84 -4.23 -10.57 -8.00
N ALA A 85 -5.35 -10.02 -8.45
CA ALA A 85 -6.50 -10.81 -8.92
C ALA A 85 -6.14 -11.66 -10.16
N ARG A 86 -5.34 -11.13 -11.10
CA ARG A 86 -4.82 -11.88 -12.26
C ARG A 86 -3.91 -13.05 -11.86
N LEU A 87 -3.24 -12.95 -10.70
CA LEU A 87 -2.47 -14.05 -10.10
C LEU A 87 -3.34 -15.04 -9.31
N GLY A 88 -4.67 -14.92 -9.39
CA GLY A 88 -5.64 -15.86 -8.81
C GLY A 88 -6.09 -15.55 -7.40
N ALA A 89 -5.65 -14.44 -6.79
CA ALA A 89 -6.09 -14.06 -5.45
C ALA A 89 -7.57 -13.63 -5.44
N ALA A 90 -8.27 -13.91 -4.32
CA ALA A 90 -9.54 -13.30 -3.99
C ALA A 90 -9.27 -11.94 -3.33
N VAL A 91 -9.32 -10.87 -4.12
CA VAL A 91 -8.91 -9.52 -3.67
C VAL A 91 -10.12 -8.73 -3.16
N VAL A 92 -9.92 -8.10 -1.99
CA VAL A 92 -10.74 -7.02 -1.45
C VAL A 92 -9.91 -5.75 -1.49
N GLY A 93 -10.40 -4.70 -2.13
CA GLY A 93 -9.75 -3.38 -2.15
C GLY A 93 -10.58 -2.39 -1.36
N VAL A 94 -9.96 -1.64 -0.44
CA VAL A 94 -10.65 -0.60 0.33
C VAL A 94 -9.96 0.75 0.17
N ASP A 95 -10.77 1.79 0.04
CA ASP A 95 -10.31 3.18 -0.03
C ASP A 95 -11.40 4.08 0.55
N PRO A 96 -11.07 5.11 1.34
CA PRO A 96 -12.07 6.03 1.89
C PRO A 96 -12.67 6.98 0.85
N SER A 97 -12.15 7.03 -0.38
CA SER A 97 -12.66 7.86 -1.48
C SER A 97 -13.65 7.09 -2.35
N ASP A 98 -14.92 7.52 -2.35
CA ASP A 98 -15.94 6.98 -3.25
C ASP A 98 -15.56 7.10 -4.73
N SER A 99 -14.89 8.19 -5.12
CA SER A 99 -14.48 8.41 -6.51
C SER A 99 -13.37 7.44 -6.94
N ASN A 100 -12.41 7.12 -6.05
CA ASN A 100 -11.39 6.12 -6.31
C ASN A 100 -12.02 4.73 -6.48
N ILE A 101 -12.91 4.34 -5.57
CA ILE A 101 -13.64 3.07 -5.65
C ILE A 101 -14.49 2.96 -6.93
N ALA A 102 -15.13 4.04 -7.35
CA ALA A 102 -15.89 4.05 -8.60
C ALA A 102 -15.00 3.84 -9.83
N VAL A 103 -13.80 4.42 -9.84
CA VAL A 103 -12.81 4.21 -10.91
C VAL A 103 -12.27 2.77 -10.88
N ALA A 104 -11.91 2.26 -9.70
CA ALA A 104 -11.41 0.90 -9.53
C ALA A 104 -12.40 -0.14 -10.02
N ARG A 105 -13.69 -0.04 -9.62
CA ARG A 105 -14.76 -0.92 -10.10
C ARG A 105 -14.91 -0.87 -11.61
N ARG A 106 -14.99 0.32 -12.19
CA ARG A 106 -15.15 0.49 -13.65
C ARG A 106 -14.01 -0.15 -14.43
N HIS A 107 -12.75 0.03 -13.97
CA HIS A 107 -11.61 -0.54 -14.66
C HIS A 107 -11.54 -2.06 -14.51
N ALA A 108 -11.86 -2.60 -13.34
CA ALA A 108 -11.98 -4.04 -13.13
C ALA A 108 -13.06 -4.68 -14.01
N ASP A 109 -14.24 -4.04 -14.14
CA ASP A 109 -15.30 -4.48 -15.05
C ASP A 109 -14.82 -4.53 -16.52
N GLN A 110 -14.14 -3.47 -16.97
CA GLN A 110 -13.54 -3.42 -18.32
C GLN A 110 -12.48 -4.49 -18.53
N SER A 111 -11.75 -4.81 -17.48
CA SER A 111 -10.71 -5.84 -17.44
C SER A 111 -11.26 -7.26 -17.20
N GLN A 112 -12.57 -7.42 -17.01
CA GLN A 112 -13.26 -8.67 -16.69
C GLN A 112 -12.69 -9.35 -15.44
N LEU A 113 -12.34 -8.54 -14.42
CA LEU A 113 -11.85 -9.02 -13.13
C LEU A 113 -12.93 -8.91 -12.07
N THR A 114 -13.01 -9.93 -11.22
CA THR A 114 -13.89 -9.90 -10.04
C THR A 114 -13.06 -9.51 -8.82
N ILE A 115 -13.24 -8.26 -8.36
CA ILE A 115 -12.57 -7.70 -7.19
C ILE A 115 -13.64 -7.02 -6.33
N ASP A 116 -13.60 -7.26 -5.01
CA ASP A 116 -14.54 -6.64 -4.07
C ASP A 116 -14.00 -5.29 -3.61
N TYR A 117 -14.37 -4.22 -4.31
CA TYR A 117 -13.99 -2.86 -3.94
C TYR A 117 -15.03 -2.23 -3.04
N ARG A 118 -14.57 -1.65 -1.89
CA ARG A 118 -15.45 -1.05 -0.88
C ARG A 118 -14.97 0.34 -0.48
N ASN A 119 -15.89 1.29 -0.37
CA ASN A 119 -15.62 2.54 0.33
C ASN A 119 -15.61 2.24 1.84
N SER A 120 -14.41 2.14 2.42
CA SER A 120 -14.21 1.73 3.81
C SER A 120 -12.80 2.06 4.29
N SER A 121 -12.52 1.83 5.59
CA SER A 121 -11.21 1.94 6.21
C SER A 121 -10.76 0.60 6.81
N ALA A 122 -9.47 0.49 7.14
CA ALA A 122 -8.91 -0.68 7.83
C ALA A 122 -9.61 -0.91 9.17
N GLU A 123 -9.85 0.15 9.93
CA GLU A 123 -10.49 0.11 11.24
C GLU A 123 -11.94 -0.40 11.15
N ALA A 124 -12.68 0.01 10.11
CA ALA A 124 -14.04 -0.45 9.90
C ALA A 124 -14.11 -1.95 9.59
N LEU A 125 -13.19 -2.47 8.78
CA LEU A 125 -13.09 -3.89 8.50
C LEU A 125 -12.65 -4.69 9.73
N ALA A 126 -11.69 -4.17 10.50
CA ALA A 126 -11.24 -4.79 11.76
C ALA A 126 -12.38 -4.86 12.79
N ALA A 127 -13.16 -3.79 12.92
CA ALA A 127 -14.34 -3.76 13.78
C ALA A 127 -15.44 -4.75 13.32
N ALA A 128 -15.52 -5.05 12.02
CA ALA A 128 -16.39 -6.06 11.45
C ALA A 128 -15.88 -7.50 11.64
N GLY A 129 -14.65 -7.68 12.18
CA GLY A 129 -14.04 -8.98 12.41
C GLY A 129 -13.58 -9.69 11.15
N GLU A 130 -13.32 -8.96 10.07
CA GLU A 130 -12.80 -9.55 8.84
C GLU A 130 -11.34 -9.94 8.98
N THR A 131 -10.92 -11.00 8.26
CA THR A 131 -9.52 -11.45 8.24
C THR A 131 -9.09 -11.92 6.86
N PHE A 132 -7.78 -11.80 6.58
CA PHE A 132 -7.18 -12.05 5.28
C PHE A 132 -5.89 -12.85 5.43
N ASP A 133 -5.55 -13.62 4.40
CA ASP A 133 -4.27 -14.35 4.36
C ASP A 133 -3.10 -13.37 4.15
N VAL A 134 -3.34 -12.30 3.37
CA VAL A 134 -2.37 -11.23 3.14
C VAL A 134 -3.08 -9.88 3.26
N VAL A 135 -2.48 -8.95 4.00
CA VAL A 135 -2.92 -7.56 4.10
C VAL A 135 -1.82 -6.65 3.54
N LEU A 136 -2.21 -5.71 2.70
CA LEU A 136 -1.30 -4.77 2.06
C LEU A 136 -1.67 -3.35 2.49
N ALA A 137 -0.65 -2.54 2.85
CA ALA A 137 -0.73 -1.11 3.11
C ALA A 137 0.43 -0.42 2.37
N MET A 138 0.25 -0.19 1.07
CA MET A 138 1.30 0.27 0.16
C MET A 138 1.14 1.76 -0.10
N GLU A 139 2.07 2.59 0.39
CA GLU A 139 2.03 4.07 0.33
C GLU A 139 0.77 4.63 1.04
N VAL A 140 0.50 4.16 2.26
CA VAL A 140 -0.68 4.57 3.04
C VAL A 140 -0.30 5.19 4.38
N VAL A 141 0.70 4.63 5.06
CA VAL A 141 1.02 4.99 6.46
C VAL A 141 1.47 6.45 6.64
N GLU A 142 2.01 7.08 5.60
CA GLU A 142 2.36 8.51 5.57
C GLU A 142 1.14 9.43 5.41
N HIS A 143 -0.04 8.88 5.14
CA HIS A 143 -1.30 9.63 4.92
C HIS A 143 -2.30 9.45 6.05
N VAL A 144 -1.99 8.64 7.07
CA VAL A 144 -2.87 8.44 8.23
C VAL A 144 -2.59 9.45 9.34
N THR A 145 -3.58 9.67 10.20
CA THR A 145 -3.45 10.61 11.33
C THR A 145 -2.77 10.00 12.56
N ASP A 146 -2.75 8.68 12.67
CA ASP A 146 -2.14 7.92 13.78
C ASP A 146 -1.61 6.57 13.25
N LEU A 147 -0.27 6.45 13.20
CA LEU A 147 0.42 5.26 12.72
C LEU A 147 0.10 4.02 13.56
N ASN A 148 0.13 4.16 14.89
CA ASN A 148 -0.04 3.00 15.77
C ASN A 148 -1.47 2.45 15.67
N LEU A 149 -2.48 3.32 15.71
CA LEU A 149 -3.87 2.91 15.57
C LEU A 149 -4.13 2.25 14.20
N PHE A 150 -3.53 2.78 13.13
CA PHE A 150 -3.64 2.20 11.80
C PHE A 150 -2.99 0.81 11.71
N ILE A 151 -1.76 0.66 12.24
CA ILE A 151 -1.05 -0.63 12.22
C ILE A 151 -1.76 -1.66 13.11
N ASP A 152 -2.32 -1.26 14.25
CA ASP A 152 -3.14 -2.15 15.09
C ASP A 152 -4.37 -2.67 14.31
N ALA A 153 -5.06 -1.78 13.58
CA ALA A 153 -6.19 -2.18 12.75
C ALA A 153 -5.76 -3.10 11.60
N ALA A 154 -4.69 -2.75 10.87
CA ALA A 154 -4.15 -3.57 9.79
C ALA A 154 -3.70 -4.95 10.29
N ALA A 155 -3.03 -5.00 11.45
CA ALA A 155 -2.63 -6.25 12.08
C ALA A 155 -3.84 -7.10 12.45
N ALA A 156 -4.89 -6.53 13.04
CA ALA A 156 -6.11 -7.26 13.41
C ALA A 156 -6.77 -7.98 12.21
N LEU A 157 -6.57 -7.44 11.00
CA LEU A 157 -7.07 -8.02 9.74
C LEU A 157 -6.24 -9.20 9.22
N VAL A 158 -5.03 -9.43 9.75
CA VAL A 158 -4.18 -10.55 9.35
C VAL A 158 -4.62 -11.81 10.06
N LYS A 159 -4.88 -12.90 9.34
CA LYS A 159 -5.14 -14.23 9.94
C LYS A 159 -3.91 -14.75 10.71
N SER A 160 -4.13 -15.65 11.66
CA SER A 160 -3.04 -16.47 12.21
C SER A 160 -2.27 -17.14 11.07
N GLY A 161 -0.94 -17.06 11.06
CA GLY A 161 -0.07 -17.50 9.96
C GLY A 161 -0.17 -16.67 8.68
N GLY A 162 -0.82 -15.49 8.69
CA GLY A 162 -0.94 -14.58 7.56
C GLY A 162 0.16 -13.51 7.54
N LEU A 163 0.20 -12.71 6.46
CA LEU A 163 1.22 -11.69 6.22
C LEU A 163 0.64 -10.28 6.16
N LEU A 164 1.38 -9.33 6.71
CA LEU A 164 1.22 -7.89 6.49
C LEU A 164 2.39 -7.37 5.65
N PHE A 165 2.09 -6.62 4.59
CA PHE A 165 3.08 -5.85 3.84
C PHE A 165 2.80 -4.37 4.01
N VAL A 166 3.84 -3.61 4.34
CA VAL A 166 3.78 -2.15 4.41
C VAL A 166 4.90 -1.57 3.55
N ALA A 167 4.57 -0.57 2.72
CA ALA A 167 5.55 0.20 1.98
C ALA A 167 5.32 1.69 2.22
N THR A 168 6.41 2.44 2.34
CA THR A 168 6.35 3.90 2.53
C THR A 168 7.70 4.57 2.24
N LEU A 169 7.74 5.88 2.45
CA LEU A 169 8.92 6.72 2.33
C LEU A 169 9.59 6.91 3.70
N ASN A 170 10.92 6.74 3.73
CA ASN A 170 11.71 6.97 4.93
C ASN A 170 11.93 8.47 5.17
N ARG A 171 11.90 8.93 6.42
CA ARG A 171 12.13 10.32 6.82
C ARG A 171 13.62 10.65 6.92
N THR A 172 14.30 10.74 5.76
CA THR A 172 15.71 11.09 5.64
C THR A 172 15.91 12.37 4.81
N ILE A 173 17.09 12.98 4.90
CA ILE A 173 17.47 14.11 4.04
C ILE A 173 17.53 13.65 2.57
N LYS A 174 17.94 12.40 2.31
CA LYS A 174 18.01 11.81 0.98
C LYS A 174 16.60 11.65 0.38
N SER A 175 15.61 11.19 1.16
CA SER A 175 14.22 11.10 0.72
C SER A 175 13.63 12.49 0.46
N PHE A 176 13.91 13.48 1.30
CA PHE A 176 13.52 14.87 1.05
C PHE A 176 14.04 15.36 -0.30
N ALA A 177 15.33 15.16 -0.56
CA ALA A 177 15.97 15.60 -1.81
C ALA A 177 15.42 14.86 -3.04
N LEU A 178 15.21 13.55 -2.95
CA LEU A 178 14.81 12.73 -4.11
C LEU A 178 13.29 12.68 -4.30
N ALA A 179 12.51 12.45 -3.26
CA ALA A 179 11.05 12.32 -3.38
C ALA A 179 10.36 13.68 -3.54
N ILE A 180 10.80 14.70 -2.82
CA ILE A 180 10.17 16.02 -2.87
C ILE A 180 10.85 16.88 -3.93
N VAL A 181 12.15 17.22 -3.76
CA VAL A 181 12.83 18.13 -4.69
C VAL A 181 13.00 17.49 -6.07
N GLY A 182 13.43 16.22 -6.12
CA GLY A 182 13.65 15.50 -7.37
C GLY A 182 12.36 15.18 -8.11
N ALA A 183 11.45 14.43 -7.49
CA ALA A 183 10.26 13.92 -8.16
C ALA A 183 9.19 15.00 -8.38
N GLU A 184 8.97 15.92 -7.43
CA GLU A 184 7.90 16.91 -7.55
C GLU A 184 8.34 18.20 -8.28
N TYR A 185 9.56 18.69 -8.05
CA TYR A 185 10.00 19.98 -8.57
C TYR A 185 10.87 19.89 -9.83
N ILE A 186 11.79 18.92 -9.91
CA ILE A 186 12.73 18.79 -11.03
C ILE A 186 12.14 17.90 -12.13
N LEU A 187 11.85 16.64 -11.81
CA LEU A 187 11.38 15.66 -12.78
C LEU A 187 9.88 15.76 -13.06
N ARG A 188 9.13 16.40 -12.16
CA ARG A 188 7.68 16.56 -12.24
C ARG A 188 6.93 15.24 -12.46
N TRP A 189 7.46 14.17 -11.88
CA TRP A 189 6.82 12.84 -11.91
C TRP A 189 5.57 12.79 -11.05
N LEU A 190 5.49 13.66 -10.03
CA LEU A 190 4.38 13.78 -9.10
C LEU A 190 3.92 15.23 -9.00
N PRO A 191 2.63 15.50 -8.73
CA PRO A 191 2.15 16.84 -8.42
C PRO A 191 2.88 17.44 -7.22
N ARG A 192 3.10 18.76 -7.23
CA ARG A 192 3.71 19.46 -6.08
C ARG A 192 2.83 19.33 -4.83
N GLY A 193 3.47 19.06 -3.68
CA GLY A 193 2.78 18.88 -2.41
C GLY A 193 2.16 17.50 -2.25
N THR A 194 2.56 16.51 -3.08
CA THR A 194 2.14 15.12 -2.92
C THR A 194 2.66 14.56 -1.60
N HIS A 195 3.88 14.93 -1.21
CA HIS A 195 4.51 14.43 0.01
C HIS A 195 4.75 15.55 1.03
N GLN A 196 4.50 15.23 2.30
CA GLN A 196 4.86 16.04 3.47
C GLN A 196 5.95 15.27 4.23
N TRP A 197 7.18 15.77 4.20
CA TRP A 197 8.34 15.07 4.76
C TRP A 197 8.20 14.74 6.26
N ASP A 198 7.54 15.59 7.02
CA ASP A 198 7.23 15.39 8.44
C ASP A 198 6.27 14.22 8.71
N LYS A 199 5.51 13.81 7.70
CA LYS A 199 4.64 12.62 7.75
C LYS A 199 5.33 11.33 7.31
N PHE A 200 6.56 11.39 6.79
CA PHE A 200 7.29 10.18 6.42
C PHE A 200 7.62 9.35 7.65
N VAL A 201 7.59 8.03 7.50
CA VAL A 201 7.76 7.08 8.59
C VAL A 201 9.15 6.47 8.50
N THR A 202 9.92 6.47 9.59
CA THR A 202 11.21 5.77 9.60
C THR A 202 11.02 4.27 9.77
N PRO A 203 11.96 3.42 9.27
CA PRO A 203 11.89 1.97 9.50
C PRO A 203 11.68 1.62 10.97
N ASN A 204 12.45 2.22 11.87
CA ASN A 204 12.35 1.96 13.31
C ASN A 204 10.97 2.31 13.92
N GLU A 205 10.34 3.43 13.48
CA GLU A 205 8.98 3.77 13.93
C GLU A 205 7.95 2.73 13.44
N LEU A 206 8.08 2.28 12.19
CA LEU A 206 7.20 1.26 11.62
C LEU A 206 7.42 -0.11 12.27
N GLU A 207 8.67 -0.53 12.47
CA GLU A 207 9.04 -1.77 13.14
C GLU A 207 8.44 -1.84 14.54
N ILE A 208 8.61 -0.79 15.35
CA ILE A 208 8.04 -0.71 16.71
C ILE A 208 6.51 -0.84 16.66
N ALA A 209 5.83 -0.15 15.75
CA ALA A 209 4.38 -0.23 15.64
C ALA A 209 3.90 -1.64 15.24
N ILE A 210 4.58 -2.29 14.29
CA ILE A 210 4.28 -3.65 13.85
C ILE A 210 4.48 -4.66 14.99
N GLU A 211 5.61 -4.60 15.70
CA GLU A 211 5.90 -5.52 16.80
C GLU A 211 4.94 -5.34 17.98
N GLN A 212 4.60 -4.09 18.31
CA GLN A 212 3.61 -3.80 19.36
C GLN A 212 2.22 -4.33 19.03
N SER A 213 1.87 -4.44 17.74
CA SER A 213 0.60 -5.02 17.28
C SER A 213 0.57 -6.56 17.31
N GLY A 214 1.67 -7.21 17.76
CA GLY A 214 1.79 -8.66 17.89
C GLY A 214 2.14 -9.39 16.60
N LEU A 215 2.67 -8.69 15.59
CA LEU A 215 3.25 -9.27 14.39
C LEU A 215 4.77 -9.37 14.50
N HIS A 216 5.39 -10.31 13.79
CA HIS A 216 6.84 -10.48 13.72
C HIS A 216 7.35 -10.10 12.33
N ILE A 217 8.35 -9.22 12.24
CA ILE A 217 8.98 -8.84 10.99
C ILE A 217 9.78 -10.02 10.45
N THR A 218 9.52 -10.41 9.21
CA THR A 218 10.16 -11.54 8.51
C THR A 218 11.00 -11.10 7.33
N GLY A 219 10.98 -9.81 6.99
CA GLY A 219 11.84 -9.25 5.95
C GLY A 219 11.60 -7.78 5.71
N GLU A 220 12.68 -7.15 5.25
CA GLU A 220 12.74 -5.75 4.88
C GLU A 220 13.52 -5.59 3.59
N THR A 221 13.22 -4.56 2.83
CA THR A 221 13.95 -4.21 1.61
C THR A 221 13.75 -2.75 1.25
N GLY A 222 14.80 -2.12 0.76
CA GLY A 222 14.68 -0.84 0.08
C GLY A 222 14.26 -1.01 -1.37
N VAL A 223 13.80 0.06 -1.99
CA VAL A 223 13.53 0.13 -3.42
C VAL A 223 14.17 1.39 -4.00
N ILE A 224 15.00 1.22 -5.00
CA ILE A 224 15.71 2.30 -5.68
C ILE A 224 15.38 2.34 -7.16
N TYR A 225 15.42 3.54 -7.74
CA TYR A 225 15.29 3.71 -9.18
C TYR A 225 16.65 3.61 -9.88
N ASN A 226 16.77 2.67 -10.81
CA ASN A 226 17.95 2.52 -11.64
C ASN A 226 17.79 3.35 -12.92
N PHE A 227 18.46 4.51 -12.99
CA PHE A 227 18.38 5.43 -14.13
C PHE A 227 18.91 4.83 -15.45
N LEU A 228 19.90 3.92 -15.37
CA LEU A 228 20.45 3.28 -16.58
C LEU A 228 19.50 2.24 -17.16
N ALA A 229 18.77 1.53 -16.31
CA ALA A 229 17.83 0.50 -16.72
C ALA A 229 16.39 1.01 -16.83
N ASP A 230 16.13 2.28 -16.53
CA ASP A 230 14.80 2.95 -16.47
C ASP A 230 13.75 2.13 -15.70
N ARG A 231 14.15 1.58 -14.54
CA ARG A 231 13.26 0.75 -13.72
C ARG A 231 13.56 0.81 -12.24
N TRP A 232 12.55 0.54 -11.43
CA TRP A 232 12.69 0.29 -10.00
C TRP A 232 13.25 -1.11 -9.75
N GLN A 233 14.04 -1.27 -8.69
CA GLN A 233 14.62 -2.54 -8.27
C GLN A 233 14.77 -2.62 -6.75
N LEU A 234 14.74 -3.84 -6.20
CA LEU A 234 15.01 -4.08 -4.78
C LEU A 234 16.47 -3.73 -4.46
N SER A 235 16.69 -3.28 -3.22
CA SER A 235 18.00 -2.85 -2.72
C SER A 235 18.07 -3.05 -1.21
N SER A 236 19.28 -3.14 -0.67
CA SER A 236 19.51 -2.99 0.78
C SER A 236 19.45 -1.54 1.26
N ASP A 237 19.42 -0.57 0.34
CA ASP A 237 19.32 0.86 0.65
C ASP A 237 17.85 1.23 0.93
N MET A 238 17.53 1.45 2.20
CA MET A 238 16.20 1.83 2.70
C MET A 238 16.06 3.34 2.97
N ASP A 239 17.00 4.15 2.50
CA ASP A 239 17.03 5.59 2.82
C ASP A 239 15.87 6.38 2.19
N VAL A 240 15.21 5.87 1.14
CA VAL A 240 14.13 6.58 0.44
C VAL A 240 12.82 5.78 0.47
N ASN A 241 12.71 4.76 -0.36
CA ASN A 241 11.54 3.88 -0.36
C ASN A 241 11.93 2.56 0.29
N TYR A 242 11.06 2.04 1.15
CA TYR A 242 11.26 0.72 1.74
C TYR A 242 9.96 -0.05 1.89
N MET A 243 10.08 -1.36 2.01
CA MET A 243 8.98 -2.29 2.25
C MET A 243 9.35 -3.21 3.41
N VAL A 244 8.38 -3.44 4.28
CA VAL A 244 8.46 -4.38 5.41
C VAL A 244 7.42 -5.47 5.19
N VAL A 245 7.77 -6.72 5.49
CA VAL A 245 6.83 -7.83 5.59
C VAL A 245 6.89 -8.42 7.00
N ALA A 246 5.70 -8.60 7.58
CA ALA A 246 5.55 -9.17 8.90
C ALA A 246 4.52 -10.30 8.87
N GLU A 247 4.65 -11.24 9.79
CA GLU A 247 3.81 -12.43 9.96
C GLU A 247 3.05 -12.35 11.28
N ARG A 248 1.78 -12.75 11.28
CA ARG A 248 1.06 -13.05 12.51
C ARG A 248 1.38 -14.48 12.93
N PRO A 249 1.93 -14.72 14.14
CA PRO A 249 2.15 -16.06 14.65
C PRO A 249 0.90 -16.95 14.58
N ALA A 250 1.12 -18.27 14.40
CA ALA A 250 0.05 -19.26 14.32
C ALA A 250 -0.63 -19.51 15.67
#